data_e050b53a25810f2525fd7709e327a46b
#
_entry.id   e050b53a25810f2525fd7709e327a46b
#
_cell.length_a   1.000
_cell.length_b   1.000
_cell.length_c   1.000
_cell.angle_alpha   90.00
_cell.angle_beta   90.00
_cell.angle_gamma   90.00
#
_symmetry.space_group_name_H-M   'P 1'
#
loop_
_entity.id
_entity.type
_entity.pdbx_description
1 polymer ?
#
loop_
_entity_poly.entity_id
_entity_poly.type
_entity_poly.pdbx_seq_one_letter_code
_entity_poly.pdbx_strand_id
1 'polypeptide(L)'
;MMNIYEISEKIAQRPPFQMIEKVKELVPNESAVGLKNVSVNEPYFTGHFPGTPIMPGVLIVESCAQLCSLVIEKPAEDLEKNLYVLLKIDGFKFVKPVIPGDQLEISVKKTKEGGVLVGFDCIVKVNGNVHAKGALTFTSIPKESLGK
;
A
#
# COMPACT_ATOMS: atom_id res chain seq x y z
N MET A 1 -3.79 -14.83 -6.22
CA MET A 1 -3.47 -13.86 -7.27
C MET A 1 -4.68 -12.99 -7.55
N MET A 2 -4.49 -11.70 -7.75
CA MET A 2 -5.58 -10.78 -8.09
C MET A 2 -5.17 -9.86 -9.23
N ASN A 3 -6.10 -9.63 -10.15
CA ASN A 3 -5.95 -8.62 -11.20
C ASN A 3 -6.53 -7.28 -10.72
N ILE A 4 -6.42 -6.25 -11.55
CA ILE A 4 -6.85 -4.89 -11.19
C ILE A 4 -8.34 -4.79 -10.84
N TYR A 5 -9.18 -5.59 -11.47
CA TYR A 5 -10.62 -5.56 -11.21
C TYR A 5 -10.93 -6.13 -9.83
N GLU A 6 -10.30 -7.24 -9.48
CA GLU A 6 -10.46 -7.88 -8.17
C GLU A 6 -9.94 -6.99 -7.05
N ILE A 7 -8.80 -6.32 -7.29
CA ILE A 7 -8.23 -5.36 -6.33
C ILE A 7 -9.20 -4.22 -6.09
N SER A 8 -9.76 -3.66 -7.17
CA SER A 8 -10.68 -2.52 -7.08
C SER A 8 -11.95 -2.82 -6.30
N GLU A 9 -12.37 -4.09 -6.24
CA GLU A 9 -13.51 -4.49 -5.44
C GLU A 9 -13.18 -4.52 -3.92
N LYS A 10 -11.91 -4.62 -3.57
CA LYS A 10 -11.50 -4.86 -2.19
C LYS A 10 -10.91 -3.64 -1.49
N ILE A 11 -10.37 -2.67 -2.22
CA ILE A 11 -9.82 -1.44 -1.63
C ILE A 11 -10.75 -0.25 -1.89
N ALA A 12 -10.67 0.74 -0.99
CA ALA A 12 -11.50 1.94 -1.10
C ALA A 12 -10.92 2.97 -2.08
N GLN A 13 -9.60 2.99 -2.25
CA GLN A 13 -8.93 3.96 -3.11
C GLN A 13 -9.29 3.76 -4.58
N ARG A 14 -9.32 4.86 -5.31
CA ARG A 14 -9.62 4.87 -6.75
C ARG A 14 -8.57 5.67 -7.50
N PRO A 15 -8.40 5.47 -8.81
CA PRO A 15 -7.50 6.30 -9.60
C PRO A 15 -7.83 7.79 -9.44
N PRO A 16 -6.83 8.66 -9.36
CA PRO A 16 -5.41 8.41 -9.56
C PRO A 16 -4.66 7.95 -8.30
N PHE A 17 -5.34 7.68 -7.20
CA PHE A 17 -4.71 7.30 -5.93
C PHE A 17 -4.59 5.78 -5.72
N GLN A 18 -5.17 4.98 -6.59
CA GLN A 18 -5.03 3.52 -6.54
C GLN A 18 -3.65 3.13 -7.07
N MET A 19 -2.87 2.41 -6.24
CA MET A 19 -1.47 2.11 -6.53
C MET A 19 -1.22 0.68 -6.98
N ILE A 20 -1.80 -0.30 -6.29
CA ILE A 20 -1.53 -1.71 -6.56
C ILE A 20 -2.32 -2.16 -7.80
N GLU A 21 -1.60 -2.75 -8.75
CA GLU A 21 -2.16 -3.13 -10.04
C GLU A 21 -2.27 -4.64 -10.22
N LYS A 22 -1.53 -5.40 -9.42
CA LYS A 22 -1.57 -6.87 -9.45
C LYS A 22 -1.14 -7.41 -8.10
N VAL A 23 -1.75 -8.48 -7.64
CA VAL A 23 -1.30 -9.24 -6.48
C VAL A 23 -0.83 -10.60 -6.98
N LYS A 24 0.45 -10.91 -6.78
CA LYS A 24 1.07 -12.16 -7.21
C LYS A 24 0.79 -13.29 -6.23
N GLU A 25 0.83 -12.99 -4.94
CA GLU A 25 0.63 -13.94 -3.86
C GLU A 25 -0.15 -13.29 -2.75
N LEU A 26 -1.10 -14.01 -2.18
CA LEU A 26 -1.88 -13.54 -1.04
C LEU A 26 -2.18 -14.72 -0.12
N VAL A 27 -1.76 -14.58 1.13
CA VAL A 27 -2.17 -15.46 2.23
C VAL A 27 -3.01 -14.60 3.16
N PRO A 28 -4.34 -14.78 3.17
CA PRO A 28 -5.24 -13.94 3.97
C PRO A 28 -4.80 -13.84 5.42
N ASN A 29 -4.81 -12.64 5.96
CA ASN A 29 -4.39 -12.31 7.33
C ASN A 29 -2.92 -12.61 7.65
N GLU A 30 -2.09 -12.88 6.65
CA GLU A 30 -0.66 -13.17 6.84
C GLU A 30 0.25 -12.30 6.00
N SER A 31 0.15 -12.40 4.67
CA SER A 31 1.13 -11.76 3.79
C SER A 31 0.61 -11.59 2.37
N ALA A 32 1.30 -10.74 1.61
CA ALA A 32 1.04 -10.60 0.19
C ALA A 32 2.29 -10.10 -0.55
N VAL A 33 2.32 -10.37 -1.84
CA VAL A 33 3.27 -9.79 -2.78
C VAL A 33 2.46 -9.14 -3.91
N GLY A 34 2.67 -7.85 -4.12
CA GLY A 34 1.96 -7.08 -5.13
C GLY A 34 2.88 -6.26 -6.00
N LEU A 35 2.33 -5.77 -7.10
CA LEU A 35 3.06 -4.98 -8.08
C LEU A 35 2.46 -3.58 -8.22
N LYS A 36 3.34 -2.58 -8.32
CA LYS A 36 3.02 -1.21 -8.69
C LYS A 36 3.89 -0.82 -9.88
N ASN A 37 3.27 -0.55 -11.02
CA ASN A 37 3.99 -0.01 -12.17
C ASN A 37 4.14 1.50 -12.03
N VAL A 38 5.34 2.01 -12.31
CA VAL A 38 5.62 3.44 -12.21
C VAL A 38 5.71 4.01 -13.62
N SER A 39 4.71 4.83 -13.99
CA SER A 39 4.60 5.42 -15.32
C SER A 39 4.92 6.91 -15.29
N VAL A 40 5.60 7.39 -16.33
CA VAL A 40 5.84 8.82 -16.51
C VAL A 40 4.54 9.61 -16.64
N ASN A 41 3.43 8.93 -16.95
CA ASN A 41 2.12 9.56 -17.09
C ASN A 41 1.40 9.80 -15.74
N GLU A 42 2.00 9.39 -14.63
CA GLU A 42 1.39 9.65 -13.33
C GLU A 42 1.48 11.14 -12.99
N PRO A 43 0.38 11.74 -12.51
CA PRO A 43 0.28 13.21 -12.41
C PRO A 43 1.28 13.85 -11.45
N TYR A 44 1.73 13.13 -10.41
CA TYR A 44 2.65 13.70 -9.43
C TYR A 44 4.04 13.99 -9.99
N PHE A 45 4.43 13.38 -11.12
CA PHE A 45 5.76 13.64 -11.70
C PHE A 45 5.90 15.03 -12.29
N THR A 46 4.80 15.73 -12.53
CA THR A 46 4.86 17.12 -13.02
C THR A 46 5.56 18.03 -12.01
N GLY A 47 5.39 17.75 -10.72
CA GLY A 47 5.96 18.56 -9.65
C GLY A 47 7.09 17.91 -8.84
N HIS A 48 7.29 16.62 -8.98
CA HIS A 48 8.22 15.88 -8.10
C HIS A 48 9.21 15.05 -8.90
N PHE A 49 10.20 15.57 -9.55
CA PHE A 49 10.53 16.98 -9.67
C PHE A 49 10.58 17.37 -11.14
N PRO A 50 10.34 18.64 -11.53
CA PRO A 50 10.39 19.05 -12.93
C PRO A 50 11.71 18.67 -13.59
N GLY A 51 11.64 17.91 -14.70
CA GLY A 51 12.82 17.46 -15.43
C GLY A 51 13.58 16.30 -14.80
N THR A 52 13.25 15.92 -13.56
CA THR A 52 13.92 14.83 -12.84
C THR A 52 12.88 14.05 -12.02
N PRO A 53 12.04 13.26 -12.69
CA PRO A 53 10.91 12.61 -12.00
C PRO A 53 11.39 11.52 -11.04
N ILE A 54 10.96 11.63 -9.80
CA ILE A 54 11.21 10.67 -8.72
C ILE A 54 9.88 10.41 -8.03
N MET A 55 9.52 9.14 -7.82
CA MET A 55 8.29 8.80 -7.10
C MET A 55 8.39 9.28 -5.66
N PRO A 56 7.40 10.07 -5.19
CA PRO A 56 7.40 10.53 -3.80
C PRO A 56 7.42 9.36 -2.83
N GLY A 57 8.30 9.44 -1.81
CA GLY A 57 8.39 8.39 -0.80
C GLY A 57 7.07 8.13 -0.09
N VAL A 58 6.28 9.18 0.15
CA VAL A 58 4.95 9.04 0.78
C VAL A 58 4.00 8.20 -0.06
N LEU A 59 4.15 8.19 -1.39
CA LEU A 59 3.32 7.36 -2.27
C LEU A 59 3.84 5.92 -2.35
N ILE A 60 5.13 5.70 -2.09
CA ILE A 60 5.65 4.34 -1.91
C ILE A 60 5.04 3.75 -0.63
N VAL A 61 4.99 4.52 0.45
CA VAL A 61 4.32 4.10 1.70
C VAL A 61 2.84 3.81 1.44
N GLU A 62 2.16 4.67 0.69
CA GLU A 62 0.74 4.46 0.35
C GLU A 62 0.55 3.15 -0.45
N SER A 63 1.46 2.85 -1.37
CA SER A 63 1.42 1.60 -2.14
C SER A 63 1.51 0.39 -1.21
N CYS A 64 2.44 0.43 -0.23
CA CYS A 64 2.55 -0.61 0.79
C CYS A 64 1.27 -0.71 1.62
N ALA A 65 0.71 0.41 2.03
CA ALA A 65 -0.51 0.45 2.84
C ALA A 65 -1.70 -0.18 2.11
N GLN A 66 -1.85 0.09 0.83
CA GLN A 66 -2.94 -0.50 0.04
C GLN A 66 -2.78 -2.01 -0.06
N LEU A 67 -1.56 -2.51 -0.23
CA LEU A 67 -1.31 -3.95 -0.25
C LEU A 67 -1.62 -4.58 1.12
N CYS A 68 -1.24 -3.92 2.20
CA CYS A 68 -1.57 -4.37 3.56
C CYS A 68 -3.08 -4.50 3.75
N SER A 69 -3.86 -3.56 3.23
CA SER A 69 -5.31 -3.58 3.37
C SER A 69 -5.94 -4.79 2.66
N LEU A 70 -5.30 -5.29 1.59
CA LEU A 70 -5.74 -6.51 0.91
C LEU A 70 -5.46 -7.76 1.73
N VAL A 71 -4.48 -7.73 2.62
CA VAL A 71 -4.17 -8.85 3.53
C VAL A 71 -5.17 -8.92 4.67
N ILE A 72 -5.62 -7.77 5.16
CA ILE A 72 -6.57 -7.69 6.27
C ILE A 72 -7.93 -8.19 5.80
N GLU A 73 -8.38 -9.32 6.34
CA GLU A 73 -9.66 -9.91 5.99
C GLU A 73 -10.68 -9.62 7.08
N LYS A 74 -11.79 -8.99 6.71
CA LYS A 74 -12.86 -8.61 7.63
C LYS A 74 -14.22 -8.93 7.02
N PRO A 75 -15.24 -9.24 7.86
CA PRO A 75 -16.62 -9.39 7.38
C PRO A 75 -17.11 -8.11 6.70
N ALA A 76 -17.98 -8.26 5.72
CA ALA A 76 -18.54 -7.12 4.98
C ALA A 76 -19.21 -6.09 5.90
N GLU A 77 -19.93 -6.55 6.93
CA GLU A 77 -20.58 -5.66 7.91
C GLU A 77 -19.60 -4.81 8.68
N ASP A 78 -18.40 -5.34 8.98
CA ASP A 78 -17.34 -4.58 9.64
C ASP A 78 -16.84 -3.48 8.72
N LEU A 79 -16.64 -3.80 7.43
CA LEU A 79 -16.17 -2.85 6.43
C LEU A 79 -17.19 -1.76 6.11
N GLU A 80 -18.49 -2.03 6.28
CA GLU A 80 -19.54 -1.02 6.12
C GLU A 80 -19.50 0.03 7.21
N LYS A 81 -19.18 -0.36 8.44
CA LYS A 81 -19.23 0.50 9.62
C LYS A 81 -17.89 1.12 9.97
N ASN A 82 -16.80 0.47 9.62
CA ASN A 82 -15.47 0.84 10.04
C ASN A 82 -14.54 1.04 8.86
N LEU A 83 -13.53 1.87 9.08
CA LEU A 83 -12.50 2.16 8.10
C LEU A 83 -11.15 1.86 8.70
N TYR A 84 -10.31 1.13 7.96
CA TYR A 84 -8.92 0.91 8.35
C TYR A 84 -8.08 2.07 7.86
N VAL A 85 -7.41 2.74 8.79
CA VAL A 85 -6.57 3.90 8.49
C VAL A 85 -5.15 3.66 9.00
N LEU A 86 -4.19 4.28 8.33
CA LEU A 86 -2.81 4.24 8.74
C LEU A 86 -2.66 5.04 10.04
N LEU A 87 -2.16 4.38 11.09
CA LEU A 87 -1.93 5.00 12.39
C LEU A 87 -0.49 5.42 12.58
N LYS A 88 0.46 4.61 12.11
CA LYS A 88 1.86 4.79 12.44
C LYS A 88 2.76 4.23 11.35
N ILE A 89 3.85 4.97 11.09
CA ILE A 89 4.92 4.58 10.18
C ILE A 89 6.20 4.50 10.99
N ASP A 90 6.86 3.34 11.00
CA ASP A 90 8.08 3.12 11.77
C ASP A 90 9.26 2.77 10.89
N GLY A 91 10.37 3.49 11.07
CA GLY A 91 11.66 3.15 10.48
C GLY A 91 11.64 2.98 8.98
N PHE A 92 10.76 3.70 8.29
CA PHE A 92 10.68 3.60 6.84
C PHE A 92 11.89 4.30 6.22
N LYS A 93 12.64 3.55 5.41
CA LYS A 93 13.86 4.03 4.77
C LYS A 93 13.74 3.90 3.26
N PHE A 94 14.14 4.95 2.55
CA PHE A 94 14.15 5.00 1.10
C PHE A 94 15.61 4.87 0.66
N VAL A 95 16.02 3.64 0.36
CA VAL A 95 17.43 3.30 0.10
C VAL A 95 17.88 3.77 -1.28
N LYS A 96 16.98 3.68 -2.26
CA LYS A 96 17.23 4.10 -3.64
C LYS A 96 16.01 4.79 -4.21
N PRO A 97 16.17 5.82 -5.07
CA PRO A 97 15.03 6.46 -5.71
C PRO A 97 14.30 5.52 -6.65
N VAL A 98 13.00 5.76 -6.80
CA VAL A 98 12.12 5.08 -7.75
C VAL A 98 11.80 6.07 -8.86
N ILE A 99 11.97 5.66 -10.09
CA ILE A 99 11.79 6.51 -11.28
C ILE A 99 10.78 5.88 -12.24
N PRO A 100 10.22 6.67 -13.18
CA PRO A 100 9.35 6.12 -14.23
C PRO A 100 10.06 4.99 -15.00
N GLY A 101 9.33 3.92 -15.25
CA GLY A 101 9.84 2.70 -15.86
C GLY A 101 10.13 1.61 -14.86
N ASP A 102 10.27 1.94 -13.59
CA ASP A 102 10.44 0.93 -12.54
C ASP A 102 9.12 0.21 -12.28
N GLN A 103 9.23 -1.06 -11.90
CA GLN A 103 8.12 -1.82 -11.36
C GLN A 103 8.46 -2.18 -9.92
N LEU A 104 7.62 -1.75 -8.99
CA LEU A 104 7.79 -2.08 -7.58
C LEU A 104 7.20 -3.46 -7.32
N GLU A 105 8.02 -4.36 -6.78
CA GLU A 105 7.53 -5.59 -6.17
C GLU A 105 7.50 -5.36 -4.66
N ILE A 106 6.30 -5.33 -4.11
CA ILE A 106 6.07 -5.01 -2.70
C ILE A 106 5.70 -6.28 -1.97
N SER A 107 6.42 -6.57 -0.89
CA SER A 107 6.11 -7.69 0.00
C SER A 107 5.69 -7.12 1.35
N VAL A 108 4.55 -7.58 1.86
CA VAL A 108 4.07 -7.19 3.18
C VAL A 108 3.78 -8.44 3.99
N LYS A 109 4.11 -8.38 5.28
CA LYS A 109 3.90 -9.49 6.21
C LYS A 109 3.36 -8.95 7.53
N LYS A 110 2.23 -9.50 7.97
CA LYS A 110 1.65 -9.12 9.26
C LYS A 110 2.60 -9.54 10.39
N THR A 111 2.88 -8.61 11.28
CA THR A 111 3.80 -8.82 12.40
C THR A 111 3.09 -8.91 13.74
N LYS A 112 1.98 -8.19 13.89
CA LYS A 112 1.23 -8.16 15.15
C LYS A 112 -0.23 -7.85 14.89
N GLU A 113 -1.06 -8.29 15.80
CA GLU A 113 -2.49 -8.00 15.79
C GLU A 113 -2.96 -7.98 17.24
N GLY A 114 -3.73 -6.97 17.62
CA GLY A 114 -4.26 -6.88 18.97
C GLY A 114 -5.29 -5.77 19.07
N GLY A 115 -6.49 -6.09 19.55
CA GLY A 115 -7.60 -5.16 19.60
C GLY A 115 -7.94 -4.67 18.19
N VAL A 116 -7.81 -3.36 17.98
CA VAL A 116 -8.08 -2.74 16.66
C VAL A 116 -6.81 -2.45 15.87
N LEU A 117 -5.64 -2.90 16.37
CA LEU A 117 -4.34 -2.62 15.76
C LEU A 117 -3.86 -3.80 14.91
N VAL A 118 -3.32 -3.51 13.73
CA VAL A 118 -2.68 -4.49 12.86
C VAL A 118 -1.38 -3.90 12.33
N GLY A 119 -0.27 -4.60 12.55
CA GLY A 119 1.05 -4.16 12.09
C GLY A 119 1.59 -5.04 10.98
N PHE A 120 2.40 -4.42 10.11
CA PHE A 120 3.03 -5.09 8.97
C PHE A 120 4.47 -4.63 8.78
N ASP A 121 5.33 -5.55 8.34
CA ASP A 121 6.62 -5.22 7.76
C ASP A 121 6.46 -5.14 6.24
N CYS A 122 7.10 -4.15 5.63
CA CYS A 122 7.03 -3.90 4.19
C CYS A 122 8.42 -3.83 3.59
N ILE A 123 8.60 -4.46 2.43
CA ILE A 123 9.83 -4.37 1.64
C ILE A 123 9.43 -4.08 0.20
N VAL A 124 10.07 -3.06 -0.40
CA VAL A 124 9.84 -2.65 -1.78
C VAL A 124 11.10 -2.91 -2.59
N LYS A 125 10.98 -3.71 -3.64
CA LYS A 125 12.09 -4.06 -4.52
C LYS A 125 11.83 -3.62 -5.96
N VAL A 126 12.92 -3.26 -6.65
CA VAL A 126 12.93 -3.05 -8.10
C VAL A 126 14.03 -3.94 -8.65
N ASN A 127 13.68 -4.82 -9.58
CA ASN A 127 14.61 -5.80 -10.16
C ASN A 127 15.41 -6.58 -9.10
N GLY A 128 14.73 -6.97 -8.01
CA GLY A 128 15.34 -7.74 -6.94
C GLY A 128 16.13 -6.96 -5.92
N ASN A 129 16.33 -5.65 -6.11
CA ASN A 129 17.08 -4.80 -5.19
C ASN A 129 16.13 -4.01 -4.28
N VAL A 130 16.46 -3.93 -3.00
CA VAL A 130 15.65 -3.16 -2.03
C VAL A 130 15.77 -1.68 -2.32
N HIS A 131 14.64 -1.02 -2.56
CA HIS A 131 14.54 0.43 -2.75
C HIS A 131 13.93 1.12 -1.53
N ALA A 132 13.06 0.44 -0.79
CA ALA A 132 12.49 0.97 0.44
C ALA A 132 12.08 -0.17 1.37
N LYS A 133 12.02 0.11 2.68
CA LYS A 133 11.54 -0.85 3.68
C LYS A 133 11.13 -0.10 4.94
N GLY A 134 10.21 -0.69 5.68
CA GLY A 134 9.75 -0.13 6.95
C GLY A 134 8.56 -0.90 7.50
N ALA A 135 7.96 -0.37 8.55
CA ALA A 135 6.81 -0.97 9.20
C ALA A 135 5.63 -0.01 9.24
N LEU A 136 4.44 -0.55 9.10
CA LEU A 136 3.18 0.19 9.14
C LEU A 136 2.27 -0.41 10.17
N THR A 137 1.52 0.44 10.87
CA THR A 137 0.47 0.00 11.79
C THR A 137 -0.83 0.67 11.39
N PHE A 138 -1.90 -0.13 11.33
CA PHE A 138 -3.24 0.32 11.00
C PHE A 138 -4.15 0.21 12.21
N THR A 139 -5.18 1.04 12.24
CA THR A 139 -6.24 0.94 13.21
C THR A 139 -7.60 1.02 12.52
N SER A 140 -8.61 0.49 13.18
CA SER A 140 -9.99 0.59 12.70
C SER A 140 -10.69 1.73 13.43
N ILE A 141 -11.35 2.58 12.67
CA ILE A 141 -12.17 3.67 13.23
C ILE A 141 -13.61 3.56 12.74
N PRO A 142 -14.61 3.87 13.57
CA PRO A 142 -16.00 3.91 13.12
C PRO A 142 -16.19 5.05 12.11
N LYS A 143 -16.88 4.80 11.02
CA LYS A 143 -17.18 5.82 10.02
C LYS A 143 -18.01 6.97 10.59
N GLU A 144 -18.88 6.67 11.57
CA GLU A 144 -19.68 7.70 12.24
C GLU A 144 -18.83 8.72 12.99
N SER A 145 -17.62 8.34 13.43
CA SER A 145 -16.69 9.27 14.07
C SER A 145 -16.21 10.36 13.13
N LEU A 146 -16.41 10.20 11.84
CA LEU A 146 -16.07 11.18 10.81
C LEU A 146 -17.25 12.10 10.48
N GLY A 147 -18.36 11.97 11.18
CA GLY A 147 -19.56 12.76 10.93
C GLY A 147 -20.44 12.22 9.79
N LYS A 148 -20.24 10.96 9.45
CA LYS A 148 -21.01 10.33 8.36
C LYS A 148 -22.19 9.54 8.89
#